data_50c7afe7c8feb22cc5f441fad2fda053
#
_entry.id   50c7afe7c8feb22cc5f441fad2fda053
#
_cell.length_a   1.000
_cell.length_b   1.000
_cell.length_c   1.000
_cell.angle_alpha   90.00
_cell.angle_beta   90.00
_cell.angle_gamma   90.00
#
_symmetry.space_group_name_H-M   'P 1'
#
loop_
_entity.id
_entity.type
_entity.pdbx_description
1 polymer ?
#
loop_
_entity_poly.entity_id
_entity_poly.type
_entity_poly.pdbx_seq_one_letter_code
_entity_poly.pdbx_strand_id
1 'polypeptide(L)'
;MKQYICIDIGGTEIKYGIMDETELFLAKDKTPTEASKGGPCLLEKAAGIVREYLKVWKADGICVSTAGMVDVEKGEIFYAAPLIPDYAGTKIKARMESEFGLPCEVENDVNCAGLRSE
;
A
#
# COMPACT_ATOMS: atom_id res chain seq x y z
N MET A 1 -8.16 -7.64 -19.03
CA MET A 1 -7.10 -8.18 -18.12
C MET A 1 -7.20 -7.45 -16.78
N LYS A 2 -7.11 -8.20 -15.68
CA LYS A 2 -7.18 -7.59 -14.35
C LYS A 2 -5.91 -6.82 -14.03
N GLN A 3 -6.08 -5.71 -13.33
CA GLN A 3 -4.99 -4.83 -12.93
C GLN A 3 -5.07 -4.53 -11.44
N TYR A 4 -3.92 -4.43 -10.79
CA TYR A 4 -3.83 -4.22 -9.35
C TYR A 4 -2.87 -3.08 -9.04
N ILE A 5 -3.29 -2.21 -8.13
CA ILE A 5 -2.40 -1.17 -7.61
C ILE A 5 -1.61 -1.79 -6.47
N CYS A 6 -0.28 -1.74 -6.57
CA CYS A 6 0.62 -2.33 -5.57
C CYS A 6 1.37 -1.22 -4.87
N ILE A 7 1.39 -1.28 -3.53
CA ILE A 7 2.07 -0.29 -2.71
C ILE A 7 2.94 -1.02 -1.69
N ASP A 8 4.23 -0.70 -1.66
CA ASP A 8 5.18 -1.25 -0.70
C ASP A 8 5.67 -0.12 0.19
N ILE A 9 5.23 -0.11 1.44
CA ILE A 9 5.55 0.94 2.40
C ILE A 9 6.78 0.53 3.20
N GLY A 10 7.92 1.08 2.83
CA GLY A 10 9.17 0.88 3.57
C GLY A 10 9.40 1.99 4.59
N GLY A 11 10.45 1.82 5.39
CA GLY A 11 10.79 2.81 6.41
C GLY A 11 11.28 4.15 5.87
N THR A 12 11.88 4.16 4.69
CA THR A 12 12.43 5.36 4.07
C THR A 12 11.66 5.79 2.83
N GLU A 13 11.17 4.84 2.04
CA GLU A 13 10.42 5.21 0.84
C GLU A 13 9.28 4.23 0.58
N ILE A 14 8.28 4.73 -0.13
CA ILE A 14 7.14 3.95 -0.59
C ILE A 14 7.36 3.69 -2.07
N LYS A 15 7.37 2.42 -2.46
CA LYS A 15 7.40 2.01 -3.86
C LYS A 15 5.98 1.62 -4.26
N TYR A 16 5.57 2.02 -5.44
CA TYR A 16 4.22 1.73 -5.88
C TYR A 16 4.14 1.59 -7.38
N GLY A 17 3.10 0.94 -7.84
CA GLY A 17 2.90 0.74 -9.27
C GLY A 17 1.56 0.12 -9.56
N ILE A 18 1.27 -0.03 -10.83
CA ILE A 18 0.10 -0.79 -11.27
C ILE A 18 0.59 -1.96 -12.12
N MET A 19 0.05 -3.13 -11.85
CA MET A 19 0.50 -4.38 -12.41
C MET A 19 -0.70 -5.14 -12.96
N ASP A 20 -0.50 -5.86 -14.06
CA ASP A 20 -1.57 -6.71 -14.59
C ASP A 20 -1.49 -8.12 -13.97
N GLU A 21 -2.43 -8.98 -14.32
CA GLU A 21 -2.50 -10.32 -13.75
C GLU A 21 -1.35 -11.24 -14.17
N THR A 22 -0.55 -10.83 -15.15
CA THR A 22 0.67 -11.54 -15.54
C THR A 22 1.89 -11.05 -14.77
N GLU A 23 1.68 -10.17 -13.77
CA GLU A 23 2.72 -9.59 -12.95
C GLU A 23 3.65 -8.63 -13.71
N LEU A 24 3.17 -8.11 -14.83
CA LEU A 24 3.90 -7.10 -15.58
C LEU A 24 3.47 -5.71 -15.11
N PHE A 25 4.44 -4.89 -14.71
CA PHE A 25 4.14 -3.53 -14.29
C PHE A 25 3.88 -2.63 -15.48
N LEU A 26 2.74 -1.96 -15.45
CA LEU A 26 2.34 -0.98 -16.47
C LEU A 26 2.90 0.40 -16.13
N ALA A 27 3.12 0.66 -14.84
CA ALA A 27 3.76 1.88 -14.34
C ALA A 27 4.34 1.60 -12.97
N LYS A 28 5.46 2.25 -12.64
CA LYS A 28 6.10 2.16 -11.32
C LYS A 28 6.67 3.51 -10.94
N ASP A 29 6.67 3.79 -9.64
CA ASP A 29 7.28 5.01 -9.11
C ASP A 29 7.61 4.83 -7.63
N LYS A 30 8.16 5.84 -7.02
CA LYS A 30 8.46 5.85 -5.59
C LYS A 30 8.37 7.25 -5.04
N THR A 31 8.18 7.34 -3.72
CA THR A 31 8.12 8.62 -3.00
C THR A 31 8.68 8.41 -1.59
N PRO A 32 9.24 9.46 -0.97
CA PRO A 32 9.69 9.33 0.42
C PRO A 32 8.53 8.95 1.34
N THR A 33 8.79 8.02 2.26
CA THR A 33 7.80 7.63 3.27
C THR A 33 7.48 8.79 4.21
N GLU A 34 8.49 9.56 4.58
CA GLU A 34 8.38 10.62 5.58
C GLU A 34 7.82 10.05 6.89
N ALA A 35 8.47 8.99 7.36
CA ALA A 35 7.99 8.19 8.49
C ALA A 35 7.73 9.02 9.75
N SER A 36 8.52 10.07 9.97
CA SER A 36 8.38 10.92 11.15
C SER A 36 7.04 11.67 11.20
N LYS A 37 6.33 11.76 10.09
CA LYS A 37 5.00 12.39 10.05
C LYS A 37 3.91 11.48 10.59
N GLY A 38 4.20 10.22 10.82
CA GLY A 38 3.31 9.29 11.52
C GLY A 38 2.34 8.53 10.64
N GLY A 39 1.66 7.56 11.26
CA GLY A 39 0.74 6.65 10.58
C GLY A 39 -0.41 7.32 9.84
N PRO A 40 -1.12 8.27 10.48
CA PRO A 40 -2.24 8.94 9.79
C PRO A 40 -1.80 9.64 8.51
N CYS A 41 -0.67 10.33 8.53
CA CYS A 41 -0.15 10.99 7.34
C CYS A 41 0.26 9.97 6.28
N LEU A 42 0.87 8.86 6.71
CA LEU A 42 1.27 7.79 5.82
C LEU A 42 0.06 7.16 5.12
N LEU A 43 -1.03 6.94 5.86
CA LEU A 43 -2.26 6.40 5.30
C LEU A 43 -2.85 7.35 4.24
N GLU A 44 -2.85 8.66 4.51
CA GLU A 44 -3.32 9.64 3.54
C GLU A 44 -2.44 9.65 2.28
N LYS A 45 -1.14 9.50 2.45
CA LYS A 45 -0.22 9.43 1.32
C LYS A 45 -0.51 8.20 0.46
N ALA A 46 -0.72 7.04 1.08
CA ALA A 46 -1.05 5.81 0.36
C ALA A 46 -2.38 5.95 -0.38
N ALA A 47 -3.40 6.51 0.28
CA ALA A 47 -4.70 6.74 -0.37
C ALA A 47 -4.56 7.70 -1.55
N GLY A 48 -3.72 8.71 -1.43
CA GLY A 48 -3.44 9.64 -2.52
C GLY A 48 -2.83 8.97 -3.74
N ILE A 49 -1.93 8.01 -3.52
CA ILE A 49 -1.34 7.23 -4.60
C ILE A 49 -2.42 6.46 -5.36
N VAL A 50 -3.30 5.78 -4.65
CA VAL A 50 -4.41 5.04 -5.28
C VAL A 50 -5.31 5.98 -6.05
N ARG A 51 -5.65 7.12 -5.45
CA ARG A 51 -6.54 8.10 -6.07
C ARG A 51 -5.97 8.61 -7.40
N GLU A 52 -4.67 8.91 -7.43
CA GLU A 52 -4.03 9.39 -8.65
C GLU A 52 -3.98 8.32 -9.73
N TYR A 53 -3.67 7.09 -9.36
CA TYR A 53 -3.67 6.00 -10.34
C TYR A 53 -5.05 5.74 -10.92
N LEU A 54 -6.10 5.84 -10.13
CA LEU A 54 -7.46 5.60 -10.61
C LEU A 54 -7.96 6.67 -11.58
N LYS A 55 -7.28 7.79 -11.69
CA LYS A 55 -7.60 8.81 -12.70
C LYS A 55 -7.15 8.37 -14.10
N VAL A 56 -6.16 7.51 -14.18
CA VAL A 56 -5.53 7.10 -15.44
C VAL A 56 -5.79 5.63 -15.74
N TRP A 57 -5.82 4.79 -14.71
CA TRP A 57 -5.90 3.34 -14.84
C TRP A 57 -7.16 2.80 -14.21
N LYS A 58 -7.62 1.64 -14.70
CA LYS A 58 -8.63 0.86 -14.00
C LYS A 58 -7.91 -0.16 -13.14
N ALA A 59 -8.40 -0.38 -11.92
CA ALA A 59 -7.84 -1.38 -11.03
C ALA A 59 -8.95 -2.28 -10.49
N ASP A 60 -8.64 -3.55 -10.35
CA ASP A 60 -9.57 -4.56 -9.82
C ASP A 60 -9.30 -4.83 -8.34
N GLY A 61 -8.19 -4.38 -7.82
CA GLY A 61 -7.83 -4.55 -6.43
C GLY A 61 -6.60 -3.75 -6.05
N ILE A 62 -6.32 -3.72 -4.75
CA ILE A 62 -5.20 -3.01 -4.16
C ILE A 62 -4.41 -3.98 -3.30
N CYS A 63 -3.09 -3.99 -3.45
CA CYS A 63 -2.20 -4.84 -2.67
C CYS A 63 -1.20 -3.94 -1.94
N VAL A 64 -1.18 -4.00 -0.61
CA VAL A 64 -0.29 -3.18 0.20
C VAL A 64 0.63 -4.06 1.02
N SER A 65 1.92 -3.81 0.93
CA SER A 65 2.92 -4.43 1.80
C SER A 65 3.51 -3.34 2.66
N THR A 66 3.78 -3.64 3.92
CA THR A 66 4.23 -2.61 4.84
C THR A 66 5.16 -3.15 5.91
N ALA A 67 6.01 -2.27 6.43
CA ALA A 67 6.80 -2.54 7.62
C ALA A 67 5.87 -2.60 8.83
N GLY A 68 6.31 -3.33 9.87
CA GLY A 68 5.51 -3.54 11.05
C GLY A 68 4.81 -4.90 11.01
N MET A 69 3.98 -5.17 12.00
CA MET A 69 3.25 -6.43 12.07
C MET A 69 1.78 -6.17 11.72
N VAL A 70 1.28 -6.94 10.78
CA VAL A 70 -0.05 -6.76 10.22
C VAL A 70 -0.96 -7.92 10.61
N ASP A 71 -2.17 -7.59 11.05
CA ASP A 71 -3.26 -8.54 11.11
C ASP A 71 -3.83 -8.64 9.68
N VAL A 72 -3.45 -9.68 8.97
CA VAL A 72 -3.79 -9.79 7.55
C VAL A 72 -5.29 -9.94 7.28
N GLU A 73 -6.04 -10.50 8.23
CA GLU A 73 -7.49 -10.63 8.07
C GLU A 73 -8.17 -9.27 8.15
N LYS A 74 -7.76 -8.45 9.11
CA LYS A 74 -8.35 -7.11 9.29
C LYS A 74 -7.69 -6.06 8.40
N GLY A 75 -6.46 -6.33 7.93
CA GLY A 75 -5.69 -5.35 7.18
C GLY A 75 -5.29 -4.16 8.03
N GLU A 76 -5.00 -4.38 9.31
CA GLU A 76 -4.64 -3.35 10.27
C GLU A 76 -3.23 -3.57 10.80
N ILE A 77 -2.55 -2.48 11.12
CA ILE A 77 -1.23 -2.53 11.73
C ILE A 77 -1.43 -2.70 13.24
N PHE A 78 -0.98 -3.83 13.80
CA PHE A 78 -1.10 -4.01 15.25
C PHE A 78 0.21 -3.73 16.00
N TYR A 79 1.33 -3.72 15.29
CA TYR A 79 2.62 -3.34 15.86
C TYR A 79 3.48 -2.69 14.78
N ALA A 80 4.18 -1.63 15.12
CA ALA A 80 5.10 -0.97 14.21
C ALA A 80 6.37 -0.60 14.95
N ALA A 81 7.49 -0.58 14.21
CA ALA A 81 8.75 -0.11 14.76
C ALA A 81 8.63 1.37 15.11
N PRO A 82 9.44 1.86 16.07
CA PRO A 82 9.37 3.28 16.48
C PRO A 82 9.62 4.28 15.38
N LEU A 83 10.11 3.84 14.21
CA LEU A 83 10.36 4.72 13.07
C LEU A 83 9.12 5.43 12.54
N ILE A 84 7.95 4.83 12.75
CA ILE A 84 6.69 5.40 12.24
C ILE A 84 5.75 5.63 13.42
N PRO A 85 5.72 6.86 13.97
CA PRO A 85 4.82 7.17 15.09
C PRO A 85 3.36 6.95 14.73
N ASP A 86 2.58 6.49 15.68
CA ASP A 86 1.12 6.32 15.53
C ASP A 86 0.71 5.40 14.37
N TYR A 87 1.59 4.47 13.99
CA TYR A 87 1.27 3.55 12.91
C TYR A 87 0.47 2.35 13.40
N ALA A 88 0.71 1.88 14.61
CA ALA A 88 -0.07 0.77 15.18
C ALA A 88 -1.55 1.19 15.26
N GLY A 89 -2.44 0.27 14.85
CA GLY A 89 -3.87 0.56 14.80
C GLY A 89 -4.34 1.15 13.47
N THR A 90 -3.43 1.44 12.55
CA THR A 90 -3.80 1.99 11.24
C THR A 90 -4.61 0.96 10.44
N LYS A 91 -5.78 1.37 9.98
CA LYS A 91 -6.73 0.48 9.29
C LYS A 91 -6.65 0.70 7.78
N ILE A 92 -5.60 0.15 7.19
CA ILE A 92 -5.32 0.36 5.77
C ILE A 92 -6.40 -0.25 4.88
N LYS A 93 -6.73 -1.52 5.12
CA LYS A 93 -7.71 -2.23 4.32
C LYS A 93 -9.08 -1.55 4.37
N ALA A 94 -9.55 -1.22 5.56
CA ALA A 94 -10.85 -0.59 5.73
C ALA A 94 -10.91 0.75 5.01
N ARG A 95 -9.85 1.55 5.09
CA ARG A 95 -9.78 2.84 4.42
C ARG A 95 -9.85 2.69 2.90
N MET A 96 -9.05 1.77 2.36
CA MET A 96 -8.98 1.58 0.91
C MET A 96 -10.30 1.04 0.35
N GLU A 97 -10.88 0.05 1.03
CA GLU A 97 -12.15 -0.52 0.58
C GLU A 97 -13.30 0.47 0.71
N SER A 98 -13.30 1.27 1.76
CA SER A 98 -14.33 2.28 1.98
C SER A 98 -14.25 3.42 0.97
N GLU A 99 -13.05 3.90 0.69
CA GLU A 99 -12.87 5.05 -0.19
C GLU A 99 -12.99 4.69 -1.67
N PHE A 100 -12.44 3.54 -2.07
CA PHE A 100 -12.32 3.21 -3.49
C PHE A 100 -13.24 2.09 -3.96
N GLY A 101 -13.85 1.37 -3.03
CA GLY A 101 -14.75 0.27 -3.39
C GLY A 101 -14.06 -0.92 -4.03
N LEU A 102 -12.76 -1.08 -3.80
CA LEU A 102 -11.95 -2.15 -4.38
C LEU A 102 -11.45 -3.09 -3.28
N PRO A 103 -11.33 -4.39 -3.55
CA PRO A 103 -10.71 -5.30 -2.59
C PRO A 103 -9.29 -4.87 -2.27
N CYS A 104 -8.89 -4.94 -1.01
CA CYS A 104 -7.56 -4.56 -0.58
C CYS A 104 -6.95 -5.66 0.29
N GLU A 105 -5.72 -6.05 -0.02
CA GLU A 105 -4.93 -6.96 0.79
C GLU A 105 -3.79 -6.20 1.42
N VAL A 106 -3.53 -6.44 2.70
CA VAL A 106 -2.43 -5.80 3.42
C VAL A 106 -1.60 -6.88 4.08
N GLU A 107 -0.29 -6.85 3.87
CA GLU A 107 0.62 -7.88 4.38
C GLU A 107 1.89 -7.30 4.98
N ASN A 108 2.56 -8.11 5.81
CA ASN A 108 3.80 -7.73 6.46
C ASN A 108 4.98 -7.63 5.51
N ASP A 109 4.97 -8.48 4.49
CA ASP A 109 6.08 -8.62 3.58
C ASP A 109 5.61 -8.34 2.17
N VAL A 110 6.54 -8.07 1.28
CA VAL A 110 6.21 -7.76 -0.11
C VAL A 110 5.69 -9.00 -0.80
N ASN A 111 4.41 -8.97 -1.16
CA ASN A 111 3.76 -10.01 -1.94
C ASN A 111 3.31 -9.52 -3.32
N CYS A 112 3.56 -8.26 -3.62
CA CYS A 112 3.42 -7.73 -4.97
C CYS A 112 4.68 -8.10 -5.72
N ALA A 113 4.66 -9.21 -6.41
CA ALA A 113 5.85 -9.89 -6.92
C ALA A 113 6.84 -8.98 -7.64
N GLY A 114 6.36 -8.11 -8.49
CA GLY A 114 7.23 -7.22 -9.23
C GLY A 114 7.92 -6.15 -8.39
N LEU A 115 7.33 -5.77 -7.26
CA LEU A 115 7.96 -4.82 -6.33
C LEU A 115 8.99 -5.51 -5.48
N ARG A 116 8.73 -6.76 -5.10
CA ARG A 116 9.63 -7.53 -4.27
C ARG A 116 10.98 -7.77 -4.93
N SER A 117 10.98 -8.02 -6.20
CA SER A 117 12.20 -8.39 -6.92
C SER A 117 13.09 -7.20 -7.24
N GLU A 118 12.71 -6.01 -6.85
CA GLU A 118 13.51 -4.79 -7.08
C GLU A 118 14.62 -4.60 -5.99
#